data_978844f974029ab7979fd640a719836c
#
_entry.id   978844f974029ab7979fd640a719836c
#
_cell.length_a   1.000
_cell.length_b   1.000
_cell.length_c   1.000
_cell.angle_alpha   90.00
_cell.angle_beta   90.00
_cell.angle_gamma   90.00
#
_symmetry.space_group_name_H-M   'P 1'
#
loop_
_entity.id
_entity.type
_entity.pdbx_description
1 polymer ?
#
loop_
_entity_poly.entity_id
_entity_poly.type
_entity_poly.pdbx_seq_one_letter_code
_entity_poly.pdbx_strand_id
1 'polypeptide(L)'
;MLKKEDRAMGYVENIEELIEGLKFDENGLIPCVVQQHDTGEVLMVAWMNRESIKLTVETKTTWFWSRSRHELWNKGAISGNIQQVIELYSDCDNDTLLAKVDSPGPACHTGSRTCFFNKLV
;
A
#
# COMPACT_ATOMS: atom_id res chain seq x y z
N MET A 1 7.22 -17.16 -17.48
CA MET A 1 6.36 -16.08 -17.99
C MET A 1 4.94 -16.26 -17.49
N LEU A 2 4.33 -15.18 -17.06
CA LEU A 2 2.95 -15.21 -16.59
C LEU A 2 2.00 -15.38 -17.76
N LYS A 3 0.95 -16.13 -17.52
CA LYS A 3 -0.11 -16.30 -18.50
C LYS A 3 -0.97 -15.05 -18.56
N LYS A 4 -1.63 -14.86 -19.69
CA LYS A 4 -2.53 -13.73 -19.90
C LYS A 4 -3.65 -13.70 -18.84
N GLU A 5 -4.15 -14.86 -18.45
CA GLU A 5 -5.19 -14.99 -17.44
C GLU A 5 -4.73 -14.47 -16.08
N ASP A 6 -3.46 -14.72 -15.73
CA ASP A 6 -2.90 -14.24 -14.47
C ASP A 6 -2.88 -12.72 -14.44
N ARG A 7 -2.52 -12.08 -15.56
CA ARG A 7 -2.54 -10.62 -15.68
C ARG A 7 -3.96 -10.07 -15.63
N ALA A 8 -4.91 -10.76 -16.25
CA ALA A 8 -6.31 -10.36 -16.22
C ALA A 8 -6.90 -10.42 -14.81
N MET A 9 -6.28 -11.19 -13.91
CA MET A 9 -6.66 -11.28 -12.51
C MET A 9 -5.90 -10.29 -11.63
N GLY A 10 -5.38 -9.22 -12.21
CA GLY A 10 -4.66 -8.19 -11.49
C GLY A 10 -3.17 -8.42 -11.35
N TYR A 11 -2.64 -9.42 -12.00
CA TYR A 11 -1.22 -9.74 -11.93
C TYR A 11 -0.43 -8.94 -12.96
N VAL A 12 0.65 -8.30 -12.53
CA VAL A 12 1.53 -7.54 -13.40
C VAL A 12 2.90 -8.22 -13.44
N GLU A 13 3.31 -8.63 -14.64
CA GLU A 13 4.58 -9.29 -14.85
C GLU A 13 5.77 -8.36 -14.66
N ASN A 14 5.60 -7.10 -15.08
CA ASN A 14 6.64 -6.09 -15.04
C ASN A 14 6.19 -4.93 -14.16
N ILE A 15 6.83 -4.77 -13.01
CA ILE A 15 6.52 -3.69 -12.07
C ILE A 15 6.74 -2.30 -12.69
N GLU A 16 7.71 -2.18 -13.61
CA GLU A 16 7.96 -0.92 -14.28
C GLU A 16 6.76 -0.49 -15.15
N GLU A 17 6.12 -1.44 -15.82
CA GLU A 17 4.91 -1.15 -16.59
C GLU A 17 3.77 -0.68 -15.70
N LEU A 18 3.61 -1.33 -14.55
CA LEU A 18 2.60 -0.93 -13.57
C LEU A 18 2.82 0.52 -13.15
N ILE A 19 4.05 0.86 -12.79
CA ILE A 19 4.40 2.19 -12.30
C ILE A 19 4.22 3.25 -13.40
N GLU A 20 4.57 2.93 -14.64
CA GLU A 20 4.39 3.85 -15.77
C GLU A 20 2.93 4.25 -15.97
N GLY A 21 2.00 3.35 -15.64
CA GLY A 21 0.56 3.63 -15.76
C GLY A 21 -0.02 4.45 -14.63
N LEU A 22 0.72 4.65 -13.53
CA LEU A 22 0.21 5.37 -12.38
C LEU A 22 0.36 6.88 -12.51
N LYS A 23 -0.58 7.60 -11.92
CA LYS A 23 -0.59 9.06 -11.92
C LYS A 23 -0.13 9.56 -10.55
N PHE A 24 1.14 9.89 -10.48
CA PHE A 24 1.71 10.51 -9.28
C PHE A 24 1.38 11.99 -9.24
N ASP A 25 1.33 12.56 -8.04
CA ASP A 25 1.16 14.00 -7.90
C ASP A 25 2.45 14.75 -8.28
N GLU A 26 2.45 16.07 -8.13
CA GLU A 26 3.58 16.93 -8.47
C GLU A 26 4.84 16.63 -7.66
N ASN A 27 4.69 15.95 -6.51
CA ASN A 27 5.81 15.55 -5.66
C ASN A 27 6.24 14.10 -5.91
N GLY A 28 5.67 13.44 -6.90
CA GLY A 28 5.98 12.05 -7.20
C GLY A 28 5.34 11.06 -6.24
N LEU A 29 4.23 11.44 -5.60
CA LEU A 29 3.56 10.64 -4.59
C LEU A 29 2.17 10.20 -5.05
N ILE A 30 1.73 9.07 -4.53
CA ILE A 30 0.40 8.51 -4.75
C ILE A 30 -0.12 7.98 -3.41
N PRO A 31 -1.38 8.26 -3.04
CA PRO A 31 -1.92 7.74 -1.79
C PRO A 31 -2.22 6.25 -1.90
N CYS A 32 -2.03 5.54 -0.80
CA CYS A 32 -2.34 4.12 -0.69
C CYS A 32 -3.25 3.90 0.50
N VAL A 33 -4.44 3.38 0.23
CA VAL A 33 -5.38 2.91 1.26
C VAL A 33 -4.98 1.50 1.65
N VAL A 34 -4.88 1.23 2.95
CA VAL A 34 -4.53 -0.09 3.47
C VAL A 34 -5.76 -0.69 4.14
N GLN A 35 -6.13 -1.88 3.70
CA GLN A 35 -7.34 -2.59 4.13
C GLN A 35 -6.99 -4.00 4.55
N GLN A 36 -7.59 -4.47 5.65
CA GLN A 36 -7.46 -5.87 6.06
C GLN A 36 -8.17 -6.76 5.06
N HIS A 37 -7.48 -7.78 4.53
CA HIS A 37 -7.97 -8.58 3.41
C HIS A 37 -9.18 -9.45 3.73
N ASP A 38 -9.28 -9.95 4.95
CA ASP A 38 -10.33 -10.90 5.33
C ASP A 38 -11.56 -10.26 6.00
N THR A 39 -11.44 -9.03 6.50
CA THR A 39 -12.53 -8.33 7.17
C THR A 39 -13.06 -7.14 6.37
N GLY A 40 -12.23 -6.58 5.47
CA GLY A 40 -12.57 -5.37 4.76
C GLY A 40 -12.34 -4.10 5.58
N GLU A 41 -11.81 -4.21 6.79
CA GLU A 41 -11.56 -3.06 7.65
C GLU A 41 -10.49 -2.14 7.03
N VAL A 42 -10.81 -0.85 6.91
CA VAL A 42 -9.85 0.15 6.45
C VAL A 42 -8.94 0.52 7.62
N LEU A 43 -7.64 0.35 7.45
CA LEU A 43 -6.68 0.49 8.53
C LEU A 43 -5.98 1.84 8.55
N MET A 44 -5.57 2.34 7.39
CA MET A 44 -4.80 3.57 7.30
C MET A 44 -4.71 4.04 5.86
N VAL A 45 -4.22 5.28 5.68
CA VAL A 45 -3.81 5.80 4.38
C VAL A 45 -2.40 6.38 4.56
N ALA A 46 -1.53 6.10 3.62
CA ALA A 46 -0.18 6.67 3.61
C ALA A 46 0.27 6.89 2.17
N TRP A 47 1.42 7.53 1.99
CA TRP A 47 1.92 7.91 0.67
C TRP A 47 2.98 6.95 0.19
N MET A 48 2.95 6.67 -1.11
CA MET A 48 3.97 5.88 -1.77
C MET A 48 4.62 6.68 -2.88
N ASN A 49 5.89 6.40 -3.16
CA ASN A 49 6.59 6.86 -4.35
C ASN A 49 6.97 5.64 -5.20
N ARG A 50 7.65 5.86 -6.32
CA ARG A 50 8.04 4.77 -7.23
C ARG A 50 8.84 3.69 -6.49
N GLU A 51 9.79 4.12 -5.68
CA GLU A 51 10.67 3.20 -4.96
C GLU A 51 9.93 2.40 -3.90
N SER A 52 9.06 3.03 -3.12
CA SER A 52 8.29 2.31 -2.10
C SER A 52 7.32 1.30 -2.73
N ILE A 53 6.76 1.61 -3.89
CA ILE A 53 5.91 0.66 -4.63
C ILE A 53 6.72 -0.57 -5.04
N LYS A 54 7.92 -0.36 -5.60
CA LYS A 54 8.81 -1.47 -5.98
C LYS A 54 9.14 -2.34 -4.78
N LEU A 55 9.52 -1.74 -3.66
CA LEU A 55 9.84 -2.47 -2.44
C LEU A 55 8.63 -3.24 -1.91
N THR A 56 7.45 -2.65 -1.98
CA THR A 56 6.22 -3.31 -1.55
C THR A 56 5.94 -4.56 -2.38
N VAL A 57 6.08 -4.47 -3.70
CA VAL A 57 5.85 -5.61 -4.59
C VAL A 57 6.91 -6.68 -4.40
N GLU A 58 8.17 -6.29 -4.25
CA GLU A 58 9.30 -7.22 -4.09
C GLU A 58 9.27 -7.94 -2.74
N THR A 59 9.03 -7.20 -1.66
CA THR A 59 9.09 -7.77 -0.31
C THR A 59 7.75 -8.33 0.17
N LYS A 60 6.65 -7.95 -0.49
CA LYS A 60 5.28 -8.29 -0.10
C LYS A 60 4.93 -7.79 1.30
N THR A 61 5.54 -6.68 1.69
CA THR A 61 5.23 -5.92 2.89
C THR A 61 5.07 -4.47 2.50
N THR A 62 4.30 -3.69 3.29
CA THR A 62 4.02 -2.31 2.90
C THR A 62 5.21 -1.39 3.16
N TRP A 63 5.58 -0.64 2.14
CA TRP A 63 6.59 0.42 2.18
C TRP A 63 5.94 1.72 1.76
N PHE A 64 6.25 2.78 2.47
CA PHE A 64 5.70 4.11 2.21
C PHE A 64 6.81 5.13 2.13
N TRP A 65 6.43 6.34 1.70
CA TRP A 65 7.29 7.50 1.73
C TRP A 65 6.83 8.43 2.85
N SER A 66 7.74 8.73 3.77
CA SER A 66 7.46 9.70 4.84
C SER A 66 7.69 11.12 4.33
N ARG A 67 6.61 11.90 4.19
CA ARG A 67 6.70 13.28 3.70
C ARG A 67 7.42 14.19 4.69
N SER A 68 7.26 13.95 5.99
CA SER A 68 7.87 14.78 7.04
C SER A 68 9.34 14.47 7.23
N ARG A 69 9.76 13.21 7.06
CA ARG A 69 11.15 12.80 7.29
C ARG A 69 11.95 12.61 6.00
N HIS A 70 11.30 12.71 4.83
CA HIS A 70 11.93 12.50 3.53
C HIS A 70 12.69 11.18 3.45
N GLU A 71 12.03 10.09 3.86
CA GLU A 71 12.66 8.77 3.82
C GLU A 71 11.65 7.67 3.56
N LEU A 72 12.15 6.54 3.06
CA LEU A 72 11.37 5.32 2.93
C LEU A 72 11.07 4.73 4.30
N TRP A 73 9.90 4.11 4.42
CA TRP A 73 9.42 3.57 5.68
C TRP A 73 8.73 2.23 5.44
N ASN A 74 9.30 1.17 6.02
CA ASN A 74 8.69 -0.16 6.02
C ASN A 74 7.77 -0.25 7.25
N LYS A 75 6.48 -0.33 7.02
CA LYS A 75 5.48 -0.38 8.09
C LYS A 75 5.72 -1.60 8.97
N GLY A 76 5.90 -1.37 10.25
CA GLY A 76 6.08 -2.43 11.24
C GLY A 76 7.50 -2.91 11.44
N ALA A 77 8.48 -2.37 10.70
CA ALA A 77 9.87 -2.82 10.82
C ALA A 77 10.43 -2.62 12.24
N ILE A 78 10.02 -1.54 12.90
CA ILE A 78 10.45 -1.23 14.26
C ILE A 78 9.46 -1.76 15.30
N SER A 79 8.16 -1.51 15.09
CA SER A 79 7.11 -1.88 16.05
C SER A 79 6.82 -3.38 16.08
N GLY A 80 7.21 -4.11 15.02
CA GLY A 80 6.88 -5.52 14.86
C GLY A 80 5.52 -5.77 14.21
N ASN A 81 4.75 -4.72 13.92
CA ASN A 81 3.40 -4.82 13.35
C ASN A 81 3.46 -4.74 11.81
N ILE A 82 4.12 -5.72 11.21
CA ILE A 82 4.30 -5.83 9.76
C ILE A 82 2.94 -6.05 9.09
N GLN A 83 2.77 -5.44 7.93
CA GLN A 83 1.60 -5.65 7.09
C GLN A 83 2.02 -6.45 5.85
N GLN A 84 1.58 -7.69 5.78
CA GLN A 84 1.87 -8.54 4.63
C GLN A 84 0.88 -8.25 3.51
N VAL A 85 1.39 -7.94 2.33
CA VAL A 85 0.55 -7.61 1.18
C VAL A 85 0.03 -8.88 0.53
N ILE A 86 -1.29 -8.99 0.45
CA ILE A 86 -1.99 -10.08 -0.22
C ILE A 86 -2.32 -9.67 -1.65
N GLU A 87 -2.83 -8.45 -1.83
CA GLU A 87 -3.18 -7.90 -3.14
C GLU A 87 -2.88 -6.41 -3.16
N LEU A 88 -2.55 -5.89 -4.34
CA LEU A 88 -2.31 -4.47 -4.54
C LEU A 88 -2.99 -4.04 -5.83
N TYR A 89 -3.84 -3.03 -5.75
CA TYR A 89 -4.61 -2.51 -6.88
C TYR A 89 -4.37 -1.02 -7.06
N SER A 90 -4.54 -0.56 -8.29
CA SER A 90 -4.78 0.87 -8.55
C SER A 90 -6.27 1.05 -8.86
N ASP A 91 -6.77 2.27 -8.64
CA ASP A 91 -8.17 2.57 -8.90
C ASP A 91 -8.44 2.87 -10.39
N CYS A 92 -9.68 3.26 -10.72
CA CYS A 92 -10.13 3.38 -12.11
C CYS A 92 -9.34 4.40 -12.94
N ASP A 93 -8.79 5.43 -12.33
CA ASP A 93 -8.00 6.46 -13.01
C ASP A 93 -6.51 6.44 -12.61
N ASN A 94 -6.09 5.40 -11.90
CA ASN A 94 -4.68 5.13 -11.56
C ASN A 94 -4.02 6.21 -10.70
N ASP A 95 -4.78 6.90 -9.87
CA ASP A 95 -4.24 7.94 -8.98
C ASP A 95 -4.29 7.58 -7.50
N THR A 96 -4.75 6.38 -7.17
CA THR A 96 -4.85 5.89 -5.78
C THR A 96 -4.60 4.39 -5.77
N LEU A 97 -3.88 3.92 -4.77
CA LEU A 97 -3.61 2.49 -4.59
C LEU A 97 -4.45 1.92 -3.44
N LEU A 98 -4.77 0.65 -3.55
CA LEU A 98 -5.39 -0.13 -2.48
C LEU A 98 -4.52 -1.35 -2.20
N ALA A 99 -3.98 -1.42 -1.00
CA ALA A 99 -3.24 -2.59 -0.53
C ALA A 99 -4.13 -3.40 0.40
N LYS A 100 -4.46 -4.62 -0.02
CA LYS A 100 -5.13 -5.58 0.86
C LYS A 100 -4.06 -6.38 1.55
N VAL A 101 -4.06 -6.32 2.88
CA VAL A 101 -2.97 -6.84 3.69
C VAL A 101 -3.47 -7.81 4.76
N ASP A 102 -2.56 -8.60 5.27
CA ASP A 102 -2.72 -9.27 6.55
C ASP A 102 -1.93 -8.47 7.58
N SER A 103 -2.64 -7.78 8.45
CA SER A 103 -2.08 -6.95 9.50
C SER A 103 -2.62 -7.42 10.85
N PRO A 104 -1.95 -8.40 11.47
CA PRO A 104 -2.47 -8.95 12.74
C PRO A 104 -2.38 -7.98 13.91
N GLY A 105 -1.44 -7.05 13.85
CA GLY A 105 -1.26 -6.04 14.90
C GLY A 105 -1.98 -4.73 14.57
N PRO A 106 -1.94 -3.75 15.51
CA PRO A 106 -2.54 -2.44 15.28
C PRO A 106 -1.80 -1.68 14.17
N ALA A 107 -2.55 -0.95 13.35
CA ALA A 107 -1.99 -0.17 12.25
C ALA A 107 -1.54 1.21 12.71
N CYS A 108 -2.18 1.78 13.71
CA CYS A 108 -1.90 3.13 14.19
C CYS A 108 -0.78 3.14 15.22
N HIS A 109 0.09 4.18 15.16
CA HIS A 109 1.17 4.35 16.13
C HIS A 109 0.65 4.57 17.56
N THR A 110 -0.63 4.95 17.73
CA THR A 110 -1.28 5.10 19.03
C THR A 110 -1.64 3.76 19.68
N GLY A 111 -1.49 2.65 18.94
CA GLY A 111 -1.91 1.33 19.39
C GLY A 111 -3.32 0.96 18.96
N SER A 112 -4.04 1.86 18.30
CA SER A 112 -5.37 1.57 17.75
C SER A 112 -5.27 0.62 16.55
N ARG A 113 -6.24 -0.26 16.43
CA ARG A 113 -6.33 -1.20 15.29
C ARG A 113 -6.35 -0.46 13.96
N THR A 114 -7.15 0.59 13.86
CA THR A 114 -7.27 1.45 12.68
C THR A 114 -6.88 2.88 13.04
N CYS A 115 -6.40 3.62 12.04
CA CYS A 115 -6.15 5.06 12.20
C CYS A 115 -7.45 5.88 12.20
N PHE A 116 -8.56 5.28 11.76
CA PHE A 116 -9.84 5.97 11.60
C PHE A 116 -10.72 5.78 12.83
N PHE A 117 -10.43 6.49 13.91
CA PHE A 117 -11.18 6.36 15.16
C PHE A 117 -11.83 7.68 15.64
N ASN A 118 -11.66 8.78 14.91
CA ASN A 118 -12.30 10.04 15.22
C ASN A 118 -13.62 10.15 14.47
N LYS A 119 -14.70 9.77 15.11
CA LYS A 119 -16.03 9.76 14.49
C LYS A 119 -16.59 11.18 14.39
N LEU A 120 -16.96 11.61 13.18
CA LEU A 120 -17.51 12.94 12.91
C LEU A 120 -19.04 12.92 12.82
N VAL A 121 -19.60 11.81 12.43
CA VAL A 121 -21.04 11.65 12.27
C VAL A 121 -21.48 10.23 12.58
#